data_bb00ea5791ad7c607ca22e17375c8b21
#
_entry.id   bb00ea5791ad7c607ca22e17375c8b21
#
_cell.length_a   1.000
_cell.length_b   1.000
_cell.length_c   1.000
_cell.angle_alpha   90.00
_cell.angle_beta   90.00
_cell.angle_gamma   90.00
#
_symmetry.space_group_name_H-M   'P 1'
#
loop_
_entity.id
_entity.type
_entity.pdbx_description
1 polymer ?
#
loop_
_entity_poly.entity_id
_entity_poly.type
_entity_poly.pdbx_seq_one_letter_code
_entity_poly.pdbx_strand_id
1 'polypeptide(L)'
;MECEPVARIMDILELMLDEIKKDNPYGLVLKGGTALALHHLLRHRESEDLDFDVPLQHLPESELVSTYLKAILLKLKSDGRISNFQIRKEGFSSKAVFHMNLVVTTHRQYLTKFDLSFLEVPPEIELDGKLGFYTAKRMLVMKLLTFVSRENLKDLFDIYHLLRTVKPSELQESNKVADLVDKVIDICEQPDLIRIFKRTLENIDLHFQDLKEKNLSTFIERTIKALKAFRNQLRRSKS
;
A
#
# COMPACT_ATOMS: atom_id res chain seq x y z
N MET A 1 -11.36 -9.64 30.89
CA MET A 1 -11.50 -8.38 30.12
C MET A 1 -12.00 -8.77 28.74
N GLU A 2 -13.28 -8.53 28.46
CA GLU A 2 -13.79 -8.72 27.11
C GLU A 2 -13.17 -7.64 26.23
N CYS A 3 -12.40 -8.07 25.21
CA CYS A 3 -11.86 -7.15 24.21
C CYS A 3 -13.03 -6.59 23.37
N GLU A 4 -13.15 -5.27 23.27
CA GLU A 4 -14.13 -4.68 22.37
C GLU A 4 -13.87 -5.12 20.92
N PRO A 5 -14.91 -5.47 20.16
CA PRO A 5 -14.75 -5.88 18.77
C PRO A 5 -14.25 -4.71 17.91
N VAL A 6 -13.34 -5.00 17.01
CA VAL A 6 -12.67 -4.02 16.15
C VAL A 6 -13.66 -3.35 15.20
N ALA A 7 -13.64 -2.03 15.15
CA ALA A 7 -14.65 -1.22 14.45
C ALA A 7 -14.31 -0.93 12.99
N ARG A 8 -13.05 -1.06 12.54
CA ARG A 8 -12.60 -0.70 11.20
C ARG A 8 -11.68 -1.77 10.60
N ILE A 9 -11.67 -1.90 9.27
CA ILE A 9 -10.81 -2.87 8.58
C ILE A 9 -9.33 -2.62 8.86
N MET A 10 -8.88 -1.36 8.90
CA MET A 10 -7.50 -1.00 9.20
C MET A 10 -7.03 -1.54 10.55
N ASP A 11 -7.91 -1.53 11.57
CA ASP A 11 -7.56 -2.01 12.90
C ASP A 11 -7.40 -3.55 12.89
N ILE A 12 -8.15 -4.28 12.05
CA ILE A 12 -7.99 -5.72 11.84
C ILE A 12 -6.65 -6.00 11.16
N LEU A 13 -6.31 -5.25 10.11
CA LEU A 13 -5.05 -5.40 9.39
C LEU A 13 -3.86 -5.10 10.31
N GLU A 14 -3.96 -4.07 11.16
CA GLU A 14 -2.94 -3.73 12.16
C GLU A 14 -2.73 -4.86 13.16
N LEU A 15 -3.81 -5.48 13.68
CA LEU A 15 -3.71 -6.65 14.56
C LEU A 15 -3.01 -7.83 13.87
N MET A 16 -3.28 -8.09 12.60
CA MET A 16 -2.57 -9.12 11.85
C MET A 16 -1.08 -8.80 11.72
N LEU A 17 -0.76 -7.55 11.38
CA LEU A 17 0.63 -7.11 11.27
C LEU A 17 1.37 -7.20 12.61
N ASP A 18 0.71 -6.93 13.73
CA ASP A 18 1.28 -7.08 15.06
C ASP A 18 1.65 -8.55 15.40
N GLU A 19 0.90 -9.52 14.88
CA GLU A 19 1.29 -10.92 15.01
C GLU A 19 2.50 -11.25 14.09
N ILE A 20 2.53 -10.74 12.86
CA ILE A 20 3.66 -10.92 11.95
C ILE A 20 4.94 -10.25 12.48
N LYS A 21 4.83 -9.09 13.14
CA LYS A 21 5.97 -8.44 13.81
C LYS A 21 6.62 -9.30 14.90
N LYS A 22 5.82 -10.13 15.58
CA LYS A 22 6.32 -11.06 16.61
C LYS A 22 7.04 -12.25 16.00
N ASP A 23 6.51 -12.78 14.91
CA ASP A 23 7.06 -13.93 14.20
C ASP A 23 6.79 -13.82 12.70
N ASN A 24 7.85 -13.85 11.87
CA ASN A 24 7.80 -13.73 10.42
C ASN A 24 8.74 -14.76 9.78
N PRO A 25 8.35 -16.05 9.81
CA PRO A 25 9.23 -17.13 9.37
C PRO A 25 9.54 -17.11 7.87
N TYR A 26 8.72 -16.41 7.09
CA TYR A 26 8.84 -16.32 5.64
C TYR A 26 9.44 -14.99 5.16
N GLY A 27 9.88 -14.11 6.06
CA GLY A 27 10.49 -12.83 5.68
C GLY A 27 9.56 -11.91 4.88
N LEU A 28 8.27 -11.88 5.25
CA LEU A 28 7.28 -11.02 4.59
C LEU A 28 7.68 -9.55 4.69
N VAL A 29 7.62 -8.84 3.57
CA VAL A 29 7.86 -7.39 3.48
C VAL A 29 6.58 -6.71 3.05
N LEU A 30 6.00 -5.89 3.92
CA LEU A 30 4.77 -5.17 3.63
C LEU A 30 5.03 -4.03 2.66
N LYS A 31 4.15 -3.90 1.67
CA LYS A 31 4.12 -2.83 0.68
C LYS A 31 2.71 -2.25 0.53
N GLY A 32 2.47 -1.46 -0.51
CA GLY A 32 1.14 -0.99 -0.87
C GLY A 32 0.59 0.12 0.02
N GLY A 33 -0.72 0.29 -0.01
CA GLY A 33 -1.41 1.35 0.71
C GLY A 33 -1.35 1.20 2.22
N THR A 34 -1.43 -0.03 2.72
CA THR A 34 -1.41 -0.33 4.15
C THR A 34 -0.04 -0.04 4.77
N ALA A 35 1.07 -0.38 4.07
CA ALA A 35 2.41 0.00 4.51
C ALA A 35 2.55 1.52 4.65
N LEU A 36 2.04 2.28 3.67
CA LEU A 36 2.07 3.74 3.72
C LEU A 36 1.22 4.29 4.87
N ALA A 37 -0.01 3.78 5.02
CA ALA A 37 -0.94 4.28 6.02
C ALA A 37 -0.49 4.00 7.46
N LEU A 38 0.08 2.82 7.73
CA LEU A 38 0.41 2.40 9.10
C LEU A 38 1.85 2.71 9.50
N HIS A 39 2.79 2.76 8.55
CA HIS A 39 4.22 2.90 8.88
C HIS A 39 4.78 4.28 8.50
N HIS A 40 4.46 4.81 7.31
CA HIS A 40 5.12 6.02 6.80
C HIS A 40 4.30 7.31 6.92
N LEU A 41 2.98 7.27 6.78
CA LEU A 41 2.14 8.45 6.57
C LEU A 41 1.01 8.62 7.60
N LEU A 42 1.10 7.92 8.74
CA LEU A 42 0.23 8.08 9.92
C LEU A 42 -1.27 8.13 9.56
N ARG A 43 -1.77 7.07 8.89
CA ARG A 43 -3.18 6.93 8.48
C ARG A 43 -3.68 8.06 7.57
N HIS A 44 -2.83 8.53 6.64
CA HIS A 44 -3.18 9.56 5.64
C HIS A 44 -4.43 9.22 4.81
N ARG A 45 -4.73 7.93 4.67
CA ARG A 45 -5.96 7.37 4.11
C ARG A 45 -6.20 5.96 4.64
N GLU A 46 -7.40 5.44 4.46
CA GLU A 46 -7.68 4.02 4.72
C GLU A 46 -7.13 3.12 3.61
N SER A 47 -6.82 1.90 3.99
CA SER A 47 -6.45 0.79 3.10
C SER A 47 -7.16 -0.47 3.55
N GLU A 48 -7.48 -1.35 2.61
CA GLU A 48 -8.31 -2.53 2.84
C GLU A 48 -7.56 -3.84 2.62
N ASP A 49 -6.37 -3.78 2.01
CA ASP A 49 -5.62 -4.94 1.55
C ASP A 49 -4.26 -5.03 2.24
N LEU A 50 -3.73 -6.25 2.33
CA LEU A 50 -2.34 -6.51 2.71
C LEU A 50 -1.57 -7.02 1.49
N ASP A 51 -0.60 -6.21 1.07
CA ASP A 51 0.30 -6.53 -0.04
C ASP A 51 1.69 -6.87 0.53
N PHE A 52 2.16 -8.08 0.29
CA PHE A 52 3.49 -8.52 0.72
C PHE A 52 4.36 -8.90 -0.48
N ASP A 53 5.63 -8.54 -0.39
CA ASP A 53 6.69 -9.24 -1.11
C ASP A 53 7.23 -10.34 -0.20
N VAL A 54 7.43 -11.52 -0.80
CA VAL A 54 7.94 -12.73 -0.14
C VAL A 54 9.23 -13.12 -0.83
N PRO A 55 10.32 -13.41 -0.12
CA PRO A 55 11.56 -13.87 -0.75
C PRO A 55 11.30 -15.06 -1.68
N LEU A 56 11.84 -14.98 -2.90
CA LEU A 56 11.57 -15.93 -3.99
C LEU A 56 11.85 -17.39 -3.60
N GLN A 57 12.79 -17.62 -2.70
CA GLN A 57 13.10 -18.93 -2.16
C GLN A 57 11.91 -19.66 -1.52
N HIS A 58 10.90 -18.91 -1.03
CA HIS A 58 9.68 -19.45 -0.43
C HIS A 58 8.54 -19.69 -1.45
N LEU A 59 8.76 -19.48 -2.74
CA LEU A 59 7.76 -19.77 -3.76
C LEU A 59 7.28 -21.24 -3.74
N PRO A 60 8.15 -22.25 -3.57
CA PRO A 60 7.71 -23.65 -3.41
C PRO A 60 6.88 -23.88 -2.15
N GLU A 61 7.00 -23.01 -1.15
CA GLU A 61 6.32 -23.09 0.15
C GLU A 61 5.09 -22.17 0.23
N SER A 62 4.57 -21.70 -0.90
CA SER A 62 3.45 -20.73 -0.94
C SER A 62 2.20 -21.17 -0.18
N GLU A 63 1.92 -22.47 -0.13
CA GLU A 63 0.82 -23.03 0.68
C GLU A 63 1.10 -22.90 2.19
N LEU A 64 2.36 -23.03 2.61
CA LEU A 64 2.74 -22.84 4.02
C LEU A 64 2.64 -21.36 4.41
N VAL A 65 3.04 -20.43 3.51
CA VAL A 65 2.84 -18.99 3.72
C VAL A 65 1.36 -18.66 3.87
N SER A 66 0.51 -19.22 2.99
CA SER A 66 -0.95 -19.06 3.11
C SER A 66 -1.48 -19.63 4.43
N THR A 67 -1.03 -20.84 4.82
CA THR A 67 -1.41 -21.48 6.09
C THR A 67 -0.99 -20.65 7.30
N TYR A 68 0.19 -20.05 7.28
CA TYR A 68 0.66 -19.15 8.32
C TYR A 68 -0.27 -17.92 8.48
N LEU A 69 -0.67 -17.27 7.39
CA LEU A 69 -1.62 -16.15 7.45
C LEU A 69 -3.01 -16.58 7.98
N LYS A 70 -3.47 -17.78 7.60
CA LYS A 70 -4.71 -18.37 8.14
C LYS A 70 -4.61 -18.65 9.65
N ALA A 71 -3.44 -19.11 10.13
CA ALA A 71 -3.21 -19.33 11.55
C ALA A 71 -3.30 -18.03 12.37
N ILE A 72 -2.80 -16.90 11.82
CA ILE A 72 -2.98 -15.60 12.44
C ILE A 72 -4.47 -15.23 12.55
N LEU A 73 -5.25 -15.41 11.50
CA LEU A 73 -6.71 -15.16 11.53
C LEU A 73 -7.42 -16.05 12.54
N LEU A 74 -7.04 -17.33 12.64
CA LEU A 74 -7.57 -18.26 13.64
C LEU A 74 -7.24 -17.79 15.06
N LYS A 75 -6.02 -17.31 15.29
CA LYS A 75 -5.62 -16.72 16.56
C LYS A 75 -6.46 -15.50 16.91
N LEU A 76 -6.60 -14.54 15.99
CA LEU A 76 -7.43 -13.36 16.22
C LEU A 76 -8.89 -13.72 16.53
N LYS A 77 -9.40 -14.79 15.92
CA LYS A 77 -10.74 -15.32 16.22
C LYS A 77 -10.78 -15.93 17.63
N SER A 78 -9.80 -16.74 18.00
CA SER A 78 -9.73 -17.33 19.35
C SER A 78 -9.61 -16.28 20.46
N ASP A 79 -8.92 -15.18 20.16
CA ASP A 79 -8.74 -14.05 21.08
C ASP A 79 -9.95 -13.10 21.12
N GLY A 80 -11.03 -13.43 20.38
CA GLY A 80 -12.27 -12.63 20.32
C GLY A 80 -12.13 -11.29 19.58
N ARG A 81 -11.01 -11.07 18.87
CA ARG A 81 -10.77 -9.83 18.11
C ARG A 81 -11.59 -9.76 16.83
N ILE A 82 -11.86 -10.90 16.22
CA ILE A 82 -12.78 -11.09 15.10
C ILE A 82 -13.77 -12.20 15.46
N SER A 83 -15.02 -12.12 14.99
CA SER A 83 -16.02 -13.15 15.26
C SER A 83 -15.90 -14.32 14.30
N ASN A 84 -15.55 -14.06 13.03
CA ASN A 84 -15.35 -15.08 12.01
C ASN A 84 -14.52 -14.56 10.84
N PHE A 85 -14.02 -15.48 10.00
CA PHE A 85 -13.49 -15.18 8.68
C PHE A 85 -13.84 -16.29 7.69
N GLN A 86 -13.91 -15.94 6.41
CA GLN A 86 -14.16 -16.86 5.31
C GLN A 86 -13.22 -16.53 4.15
N ILE A 87 -12.49 -17.53 3.67
CA ILE A 87 -11.72 -17.41 2.43
C ILE A 87 -12.67 -17.69 1.27
N ARG A 88 -12.86 -16.69 0.41
CA ARG A 88 -13.73 -16.80 -0.77
C ARG A 88 -13.01 -17.39 -1.98
N LYS A 89 -11.75 -17.00 -2.15
CA LYS A 89 -10.91 -17.44 -3.25
C LYS A 89 -9.44 -17.34 -2.83
N GLU A 90 -8.68 -18.35 -3.14
CA GLU A 90 -7.21 -18.32 -3.04
C GLU A 90 -6.57 -19.01 -4.23
N GLY A 91 -5.37 -18.61 -4.60
CA GLY A 91 -4.58 -19.22 -5.67
C GLY A 91 -3.70 -18.23 -6.42
N PHE A 92 -2.93 -18.75 -7.35
CA PHE A 92 -2.04 -17.99 -8.18
C PHE A 92 -2.79 -17.26 -9.31
N SER A 93 -2.50 -15.97 -9.50
CA SER A 93 -2.91 -15.19 -10.68
C SER A 93 -1.82 -15.14 -11.74
N SER A 94 -0.57 -15.41 -11.34
CA SER A 94 0.60 -15.55 -12.21
C SER A 94 1.59 -16.52 -11.58
N LYS A 95 2.72 -16.80 -12.25
CA LYS A 95 3.75 -17.73 -11.73
C LYS A 95 4.32 -17.35 -10.35
N ALA A 96 4.24 -16.10 -9.97
CA ALA A 96 4.86 -15.57 -8.75
C ALA A 96 3.93 -14.70 -7.89
N VAL A 97 2.64 -14.61 -8.21
CA VAL A 97 1.68 -13.80 -7.43
C VAL A 97 0.52 -14.66 -6.98
N PHE A 98 0.39 -14.81 -5.67
CA PHE A 98 -0.69 -15.53 -5.00
C PHE A 98 -1.65 -14.56 -4.35
N HIS A 99 -2.93 -14.79 -4.50
CA HIS A 99 -4.01 -13.98 -3.93
C HIS A 99 -4.87 -14.78 -2.97
N MET A 100 -5.31 -14.14 -1.90
CA MET A 100 -6.31 -14.66 -0.98
C MET A 100 -7.37 -13.59 -0.73
N ASN A 101 -8.59 -13.82 -1.21
CA ASN A 101 -9.73 -12.95 -0.97
C ASN A 101 -10.51 -13.43 0.25
N LEU A 102 -10.77 -12.53 1.19
CA LEU A 102 -11.31 -12.82 2.51
C LEU A 102 -12.56 -12.00 2.81
N VAL A 103 -13.46 -12.57 3.59
CA VAL A 103 -14.43 -11.83 4.38
C VAL A 103 -14.06 -11.99 5.84
N VAL A 104 -13.79 -10.91 6.53
CA VAL A 104 -13.58 -10.90 7.97
C VAL A 104 -14.80 -10.29 8.64
N THR A 105 -15.31 -10.95 9.67
CA THR A 105 -16.51 -10.54 10.40
C THR A 105 -16.14 -10.11 11.81
N THR A 106 -16.55 -8.91 12.19
CA THR A 106 -16.59 -8.44 13.59
C THR A 106 -18.04 -8.16 13.96
N HIS A 107 -18.44 -6.92 14.26
CA HIS A 107 -19.83 -6.46 14.31
C HIS A 107 -20.45 -6.27 12.90
N ARG A 108 -19.63 -6.18 11.87
CA ARG A 108 -19.99 -6.16 10.44
C ARG A 108 -18.99 -6.97 9.61
N GLN A 109 -19.28 -7.14 8.32
CA GLN A 109 -18.41 -7.84 7.39
C GLN A 109 -17.54 -6.86 6.62
N TYR A 110 -16.25 -7.22 6.49
CA TYR A 110 -15.27 -6.50 5.69
C TYR A 110 -14.70 -7.42 4.62
N LEU A 111 -14.63 -6.90 3.41
CA LEU A 111 -13.90 -7.55 2.32
C LEU A 111 -12.45 -7.08 2.41
N THR A 112 -11.52 -8.01 2.33
CA THR A 112 -10.10 -7.72 2.27
C THR A 112 -9.38 -8.73 1.38
N LYS A 113 -8.18 -8.38 0.95
CA LYS A 113 -7.36 -9.22 0.09
C LYS A 113 -5.93 -9.25 0.62
N PHE A 114 -5.30 -10.41 0.53
CA PHE A 114 -3.87 -10.58 0.75
C PHE A 114 -3.22 -10.95 -0.58
N ASP A 115 -2.25 -10.14 -0.99
CA ASP A 115 -1.45 -10.36 -2.18
C ASP A 115 -0.02 -10.70 -1.77
N LEU A 116 0.47 -11.88 -2.19
CA LEU A 116 1.82 -12.35 -1.97
C LEU A 116 2.56 -12.35 -3.31
N SER A 117 3.56 -11.50 -3.46
CA SER A 117 4.42 -11.46 -4.64
C SER A 117 5.76 -12.10 -4.30
N PHE A 118 6.05 -13.27 -4.86
CA PHE A 118 7.32 -13.98 -4.65
C PHE A 118 8.37 -13.43 -5.59
N LEU A 119 9.37 -12.74 -5.04
CA LEU A 119 10.41 -12.07 -5.81
C LEU A 119 11.70 -11.91 -5.01
N GLU A 120 12.78 -11.47 -5.66
CA GLU A 120 13.98 -11.05 -4.97
C GLU A 120 13.70 -9.75 -4.21
N VAL A 121 13.66 -9.84 -2.87
CA VAL A 121 13.41 -8.68 -2.02
C VAL A 121 14.66 -7.80 -2.03
N PRO A 122 14.56 -6.52 -2.44
CA PRO A 122 15.69 -5.58 -2.39
C PRO A 122 16.17 -5.35 -0.95
N PRO A 123 17.45 -5.04 -0.74
CA PRO A 123 18.03 -4.85 0.60
C PRO A 123 17.54 -3.59 1.32
N GLU A 124 16.85 -2.69 0.63
CA GLU A 124 16.38 -1.40 1.17
C GLU A 124 15.05 -1.56 1.92
N ILE A 125 15.08 -2.27 3.02
CA ILE A 125 13.93 -2.47 3.92
C ILE A 125 14.21 -1.91 5.31
N GLU A 126 13.17 -1.47 5.98
CA GLU A 126 13.12 -1.14 7.40
C GLU A 126 12.44 -2.28 8.15
N LEU A 127 12.77 -2.48 9.42
CA LEU A 127 12.16 -3.52 10.25
C LEU A 127 11.38 -2.89 11.40
N ASP A 128 10.18 -3.40 11.62
CA ASP A 128 9.40 -3.18 12.85
C ASP A 128 9.08 -4.56 13.44
N GLY A 129 9.77 -4.90 14.54
CA GLY A 129 9.86 -6.28 14.98
C GLY A 129 10.54 -7.16 13.93
N LYS A 130 9.86 -8.25 13.52
CA LYS A 130 10.33 -9.13 12.44
C LYS A 130 9.72 -8.79 11.07
N LEU A 131 8.75 -7.89 11.00
CA LEU A 131 8.10 -7.50 9.75
C LEU A 131 8.96 -6.49 8.99
N GLY A 132 9.19 -6.75 7.70
CA GLY A 132 9.86 -5.82 6.80
C GLY A 132 8.91 -4.80 6.19
N PHE A 133 9.44 -3.59 5.93
CA PHE A 133 8.77 -2.52 5.19
C PHE A 133 9.74 -1.93 4.18
N TYR A 134 9.26 -1.56 3.01
CA TYR A 134 10.08 -0.75 2.12
C TYR A 134 10.23 0.67 2.67
N THR A 135 11.41 1.26 2.50
CA THR A 135 11.65 2.67 2.87
C THR A 135 10.70 3.61 2.12
N ALA A 136 10.41 4.77 2.71
CA ALA A 136 9.54 5.78 2.07
C ALA A 136 10.02 6.17 0.66
N LYS A 137 11.36 6.28 0.46
CA LYS A 137 11.96 6.56 -0.85
C LYS A 137 11.67 5.45 -1.88
N ARG A 138 11.75 4.17 -1.48
CA ARG A 138 11.41 3.03 -2.34
C ARG A 138 9.93 3.02 -2.65
N MET A 139 9.08 3.25 -1.66
CA MET A 139 7.64 3.35 -1.84
C MET A 139 7.24 4.48 -2.79
N LEU A 140 7.92 5.63 -2.76
CA LEU A 140 7.69 6.70 -3.73
C LEU A 140 7.95 6.24 -5.16
N VAL A 141 9.09 5.59 -5.42
CA VAL A 141 9.42 5.06 -6.77
C VAL A 141 8.38 4.03 -7.22
N MET A 142 7.99 3.10 -6.33
CA MET A 142 6.95 2.11 -6.62
C MET A 142 5.61 2.77 -6.96
N LYS A 143 5.22 3.82 -6.24
CA LYS A 143 3.96 4.55 -6.48
C LYS A 143 3.99 5.35 -7.78
N LEU A 144 5.12 5.98 -8.12
CA LEU A 144 5.30 6.65 -9.42
C LEU A 144 5.13 5.63 -10.58
N LEU A 145 5.80 4.48 -10.52
CA LEU A 145 5.68 3.42 -11.52
C LEU A 145 4.23 2.90 -11.62
N THR A 146 3.59 2.65 -10.48
CA THR A 146 2.22 2.13 -10.43
C THR A 146 1.23 3.16 -10.99
N PHE A 147 1.39 4.44 -10.67
CA PHE A 147 0.53 5.49 -11.21
C PHE A 147 0.66 5.62 -12.73
N VAL A 148 1.88 5.60 -13.27
CA VAL A 148 2.10 5.62 -14.73
C VAL A 148 1.44 4.43 -15.43
N SER A 149 1.29 3.28 -14.75
CA SER A 149 0.71 2.07 -15.35
C SER A 149 -0.81 1.99 -15.27
N ARG A 150 -1.45 2.58 -14.26
CA ARG A 150 -2.90 2.40 -14.01
C ARG A 150 -3.68 3.68 -13.69
N GLU A 151 -3.02 4.82 -13.61
CA GLU A 151 -3.62 6.15 -13.44
C GLU A 151 -4.66 6.22 -12.30
N ASN A 152 -4.35 5.60 -11.16
CA ASN A 152 -5.29 5.49 -10.04
C ASN A 152 -5.14 6.65 -9.07
N LEU A 153 -6.28 7.28 -8.67
CA LEU A 153 -6.31 8.40 -7.72
C LEU A 153 -5.65 8.06 -6.38
N LYS A 154 -5.81 6.82 -5.87
CA LYS A 154 -5.17 6.39 -4.62
C LYS A 154 -3.64 6.49 -4.71
N ASP A 155 -3.04 6.14 -5.85
CA ASP A 155 -1.60 6.23 -6.04
C ASP A 155 -1.12 7.68 -6.14
N LEU A 156 -1.87 8.56 -6.83
CA LEU A 156 -1.54 9.98 -6.88
C LEU A 156 -1.63 10.63 -5.49
N PHE A 157 -2.60 10.23 -4.68
CA PHE A 157 -2.74 10.69 -3.30
C PHE A 157 -1.54 10.23 -2.45
N ASP A 158 -1.14 8.97 -2.56
CA ASP A 158 0.04 8.43 -1.89
C ASP A 158 1.32 9.17 -2.32
N ILE A 159 1.50 9.42 -3.63
CA ILE A 159 2.63 10.19 -4.18
C ILE A 159 2.67 11.58 -3.56
N TYR A 160 1.55 12.31 -3.53
CA TYR A 160 1.49 13.65 -2.97
C TYR A 160 1.99 13.72 -1.52
N HIS A 161 1.61 12.75 -0.70
CA HIS A 161 2.07 12.67 0.68
C HIS A 161 3.54 12.27 0.79
N LEU A 162 4.00 11.32 -0.01
CA LEU A 162 5.40 10.86 -0.03
C LEU A 162 6.37 11.96 -0.50
N LEU A 163 5.98 12.82 -1.45
CA LEU A 163 6.79 13.98 -1.87
C LEU A 163 7.09 14.96 -0.74
N ARG A 164 6.31 14.94 0.34
CA ARG A 164 6.52 15.79 1.53
C ARG A 164 7.42 15.13 2.57
N THR A 165 7.61 13.82 2.48
CA THR A 165 8.39 13.02 3.42
C THR A 165 9.78 12.69 2.88
N VAL A 166 9.87 12.35 1.59
CA VAL A 166 11.11 11.94 0.93
C VAL A 166 11.90 13.15 0.44
N LYS A 167 13.20 13.19 0.77
CA LYS A 167 14.10 14.21 0.22
C LYS A 167 14.67 13.75 -1.11
N PRO A 168 14.70 14.61 -2.15
CA PRO A 168 15.27 14.26 -3.46
C PRO A 168 16.71 13.75 -3.39
N SER A 169 17.52 14.27 -2.46
CA SER A 169 18.92 13.86 -2.25
C SER A 169 19.10 12.41 -1.75
N GLU A 170 18.03 11.79 -1.23
CA GLU A 170 18.05 10.42 -0.73
C GLU A 170 17.81 9.40 -1.84
N LEU A 171 17.41 9.85 -3.04
CA LEU A 171 17.05 8.96 -4.14
C LEU A 171 18.27 8.62 -4.99
N GLN A 172 18.47 7.32 -5.15
CA GLN A 172 19.41 6.80 -6.14
C GLN A 172 18.84 7.00 -7.56
N GLU A 173 19.70 7.01 -8.58
CA GLU A 173 19.30 7.15 -9.98
C GLU A 173 18.34 8.36 -10.25
N SER A 174 18.64 9.50 -9.65
CA SER A 174 17.79 10.72 -9.66
C SER A 174 17.25 11.08 -11.05
N ASN A 175 17.99 10.82 -12.15
CA ASN A 175 17.52 11.11 -13.50
C ASN A 175 16.36 10.19 -13.90
N LYS A 176 16.45 8.88 -13.62
CA LYS A 176 15.35 7.94 -13.92
C LYS A 176 14.10 8.29 -13.11
N VAL A 177 14.28 8.70 -11.85
CA VAL A 177 13.15 9.15 -11.04
C VAL A 177 12.60 10.47 -11.56
N ALA A 178 13.43 11.41 -12.01
CA ALA A 178 12.97 12.65 -12.63
C ALA A 178 12.15 12.39 -13.89
N ASP A 179 12.55 11.44 -14.74
CA ASP A 179 11.81 11.04 -15.94
C ASP A 179 10.46 10.39 -15.59
N LEU A 180 10.39 9.61 -14.50
CA LEU A 180 9.12 9.09 -14.00
C LEU A 180 8.22 10.21 -13.49
N VAL A 181 8.77 11.18 -12.79
CA VAL A 181 8.02 12.35 -12.31
C VAL A 181 7.48 13.16 -13.48
N ASP A 182 8.24 13.33 -14.57
CA ASP A 182 7.75 13.99 -15.78
C ASP A 182 6.54 13.25 -16.38
N LYS A 183 6.61 11.91 -16.49
CA LYS A 183 5.47 11.10 -16.98
C LYS A 183 4.23 11.27 -16.10
N VAL A 184 4.39 11.32 -14.78
CA VAL A 184 3.27 11.57 -13.86
C VAL A 184 2.68 12.97 -14.07
N ILE A 185 3.53 14.00 -14.28
CA ILE A 185 3.08 15.36 -14.60
C ILE A 185 2.26 15.35 -15.89
N ASP A 186 2.79 14.76 -16.96
CA ASP A 186 2.12 14.69 -18.26
C ASP A 186 0.74 14.02 -18.17
N ILE A 187 0.60 12.95 -17.38
CA ILE A 187 -0.68 12.30 -17.10
C ILE A 187 -1.60 13.26 -16.31
N CYS A 188 -1.08 13.93 -15.27
CA CYS A 188 -1.88 14.84 -14.45
C CYS A 188 -2.36 16.09 -15.22
N GLU A 189 -1.69 16.49 -16.28
CA GLU A 189 -2.08 17.62 -17.16
C GLU A 189 -3.09 17.21 -18.23
N GLN A 190 -3.47 15.94 -18.35
CA GLN A 190 -4.47 15.48 -19.33
C GLN A 190 -5.87 15.97 -18.94
N PRO A 191 -6.64 16.54 -19.90
CA PRO A 191 -7.97 17.11 -19.62
C PRO A 191 -8.98 16.10 -19.06
N ASP A 192 -8.85 14.83 -19.44
CA ASP A 192 -9.78 13.77 -19.04
C ASP A 192 -9.54 13.19 -17.64
N LEU A 193 -8.37 13.43 -17.05
CA LEU A 193 -8.00 12.82 -15.76
C LEU A 193 -8.97 13.21 -14.65
N ILE A 194 -9.38 14.47 -14.59
CA ILE A 194 -10.36 14.95 -13.61
C ILE A 194 -11.69 14.16 -13.72
N ARG A 195 -12.14 13.91 -14.94
CA ARG A 195 -13.37 13.13 -15.18
C ARG A 195 -13.22 11.67 -14.73
N ILE A 196 -12.07 11.06 -14.99
CA ILE A 196 -11.75 9.69 -14.56
C ILE A 196 -11.75 9.63 -13.03
N PHE A 197 -11.08 10.56 -12.37
CA PHE A 197 -10.97 10.59 -10.90
C PHE A 197 -12.30 10.91 -10.20
N LYS A 198 -13.17 11.74 -10.80
CA LYS A 198 -14.52 11.98 -10.27
C LYS A 198 -15.31 10.68 -10.21
N ARG A 199 -15.33 9.88 -11.28
CA ARG A 199 -15.97 8.56 -11.29
C ARG A 199 -15.39 7.61 -10.26
N THR A 200 -14.09 7.70 -10.02
CA THR A 200 -13.41 6.91 -8.99
C THR A 200 -13.87 7.33 -7.59
N LEU A 201 -14.00 8.64 -7.31
CA LEU A 201 -14.47 9.16 -6.02
C LEU A 201 -15.92 8.79 -5.71
N GLU A 202 -16.81 8.75 -6.73
CA GLU A 202 -18.20 8.31 -6.57
C GLU A 202 -18.32 6.86 -6.14
N ASN A 203 -17.33 6.01 -6.50
CA ASN A 203 -17.32 4.58 -6.22
C ASN A 203 -16.44 4.18 -5.01
N ILE A 204 -15.71 5.12 -4.43
CA ILE A 204 -14.85 4.87 -3.27
C ILE A 204 -15.47 5.56 -2.06
N ASP A 205 -16.09 4.77 -1.19
CA ASP A 205 -16.50 5.24 0.13
C ASP A 205 -15.29 5.80 0.88
N LEU A 206 -15.22 7.13 0.96
CA LEU A 206 -14.54 7.97 1.96
C LEU A 206 -13.16 7.52 2.50
N HIS A 207 -12.30 6.93 1.66
CA HIS A 207 -10.93 6.60 2.09
C HIS A 207 -10.00 7.82 2.22
N PHE A 208 -10.46 8.99 1.78
CA PHE A 208 -9.68 10.23 1.79
C PHE A 208 -10.33 11.24 2.74
N GLN A 209 -9.77 11.44 3.93
CA GLN A 209 -10.38 12.31 4.95
C GLN A 209 -10.68 13.72 4.47
N ASP A 210 -9.93 14.26 3.48
CA ASP A 210 -10.02 15.64 3.03
C ASP A 210 -10.26 15.83 1.52
N LEU A 211 -10.29 14.73 0.74
CA LEU A 211 -10.45 14.82 -0.71
C LEU A 211 -11.91 14.62 -1.11
N LYS A 212 -12.61 15.73 -1.42
CA LYS A 212 -13.97 15.73 -1.97
C LYS A 212 -13.91 16.10 -3.45
N GLU A 213 -14.95 15.73 -4.21
CA GLU A 213 -15.05 16.04 -5.63
C GLU A 213 -14.81 17.52 -5.95
N LYS A 214 -15.35 18.43 -5.13
CA LYS A 214 -15.15 19.89 -5.27
C LYS A 214 -13.71 20.38 -5.10
N ASN A 215 -12.86 19.58 -4.46
CA ASN A 215 -11.46 19.93 -4.20
C ASN A 215 -10.48 19.19 -5.12
N LEU A 216 -10.98 18.35 -6.03
CA LEU A 216 -10.15 17.45 -6.84
C LEU A 216 -9.21 18.22 -7.77
N SER A 217 -9.70 19.23 -8.49
CA SER A 217 -8.85 20.06 -9.37
C SER A 217 -7.73 20.76 -8.59
N THR A 218 -8.08 21.35 -7.45
CA THR A 218 -7.10 22.00 -6.57
C THR A 218 -6.06 20.99 -6.03
N PHE A 219 -6.48 19.78 -5.72
CA PHE A 219 -5.57 18.71 -5.30
C PHE A 219 -4.59 18.34 -6.42
N ILE A 220 -5.08 18.15 -7.66
CA ILE A 220 -4.24 17.83 -8.81
C ILE A 220 -3.25 18.96 -9.09
N GLU A 221 -3.69 20.23 -9.10
CA GLU A 221 -2.83 21.38 -9.29
C GLU A 221 -1.70 21.47 -8.24
N ARG A 222 -2.05 21.24 -6.96
CA ARG A 222 -1.07 21.20 -5.87
C ARG A 222 -0.08 20.05 -6.04
N THR A 223 -0.55 18.89 -6.49
CA THR A 223 0.29 17.72 -6.76
C THR A 223 1.25 17.99 -7.91
N ILE A 224 0.78 18.55 -9.02
CA ILE A 224 1.63 18.97 -10.15
C ILE A 224 2.71 19.96 -9.69
N LYS A 225 2.33 20.97 -8.89
CA LYS A 225 3.29 21.94 -8.34
C LYS A 225 4.36 21.26 -7.48
N ALA A 226 3.97 20.32 -6.62
CA ALA A 226 4.89 19.55 -5.77
C ALA A 226 5.83 18.66 -6.61
N LEU A 227 5.30 17.97 -7.63
CA LEU A 227 6.06 17.15 -8.55
C LEU A 227 7.10 17.98 -9.33
N LYS A 228 6.71 19.14 -9.87
CA LYS A 228 7.62 20.05 -10.59
C LYS A 228 8.75 20.54 -9.68
N ALA A 229 8.43 20.91 -8.43
CA ALA A 229 9.43 21.32 -7.45
C ALA A 229 10.42 20.20 -7.11
N PHE A 230 9.89 18.99 -6.85
CA PHE A 230 10.67 17.79 -6.54
C PHE A 230 11.61 17.39 -7.69
N ARG A 231 11.10 17.34 -8.93
CA ARG A 231 11.88 17.09 -10.15
C ARG A 231 13.04 18.07 -10.30
N ASN A 232 12.78 19.38 -10.10
CA ASN A 232 13.81 20.39 -10.24
C ASN A 232 14.94 20.22 -9.20
N GLN A 233 14.62 19.75 -7.99
CA GLN A 233 15.61 19.42 -6.97
C GLN A 233 16.42 18.16 -7.35
N LEU A 234 15.76 17.11 -7.88
CA LEU A 234 16.44 15.90 -8.39
C LEU A 234 17.48 16.23 -9.47
N ARG A 235 17.16 17.15 -10.38
CA ARG A 235 18.05 17.55 -11.47
C ARG A 235 19.22 18.43 -10.99
N ARG A 236 19.04 19.18 -9.89
CA ARG A 236 20.10 20.02 -9.30
C ARG A 236 21.08 19.28 -8.41
N SER A 237 20.68 18.19 -7.80
CA SER A 237 21.52 17.43 -6.86
C SER A 237 22.69 16.70 -7.52
N LYS A 238 22.90 16.85 -8.84
CA LYS A 238 24.00 16.26 -9.62
C LYS A 238 24.89 17.28 -10.34
N SER A 239 24.60 18.56 -10.24
CA SER A 239 25.51 19.64 -10.67
C SER A 239 26.36 20.12 -9.50
#